data_6e5761a2e2ba537b1eb20d68f489d452
#
_entry.id   6e5761a2e2ba537b1eb20d68f489d452
#
_cell.length_a   1.000
_cell.length_b   1.000
_cell.length_c   1.000
_cell.angle_alpha   90.00
_cell.angle_beta   90.00
_cell.angle_gamma   90.00
#
_symmetry.space_group_name_H-M   'P 1'
#
loop_
_entity.id
_entity.type
_entity.pdbx_description
1 polymer ?
#
loop_
_entity_poly.entity_id
_entity_poly.type
_entity_poly.pdbx_seq_one_letter_code
_entity_poly.pdbx_strand_id
1 'polypeptide(L)'
;MTELSAPSAFPLKSSALKSSALNSAALNGATLNGAPLSGSALTSTAQSGAADYPGLDHWRDLTASQQPTWSDKGVFDASVKELSVLPPLVFAGEVDILRERLAAAAQGKAFLLQGGDCAETFEAATADKISARVRTILQMAVVLTYGAAMPVIKMGRMAGQFAKPRSSNDETRDGVTLPAYRGDIVNGYDFTPASRAHDAGRMLKAYHTSASTLNLIRAFTQGGFADLRLVHQWNKGFTENPAHARYESLARDIDRAIKFMASCGADFEALKRVEFYASHEALLLDYERALTRIDSRTGFPYDTSAHFLWIGERTRELSHAHVDFLARVRNPIGVKLGPSTSGDDALRLIDKLDPDREPGRLTFITRMGATNIREKLPPIVERVTASGAQVLWVTDPMHGNTVTSPNGYKTRNFDDVIDEVRGFFEVHHALGTVPGGLHVEMTGDDVAECLGGADPVDQEAFLDRYESVCDPRLNHMQSLEMAFLVAGALSSR
;
A
#
# COMPACT_ATOMS: atom_id res chain seq x y z
N MET A 1 -10.71 47.02 -26.30
CA MET A 1 -12.12 46.62 -26.26
C MET A 1 -12.26 45.40 -27.16
N THR A 2 -12.20 44.22 -26.60
CA THR A 2 -12.59 42.97 -27.25
C THR A 2 -13.07 42.05 -26.12
N GLU A 3 -14.39 41.83 -26.12
CA GLU A 3 -15.09 41.03 -25.12
C GLU A 3 -14.72 39.54 -25.28
N LEU A 4 -14.34 38.88 -24.19
CA LEU A 4 -14.18 37.46 -24.10
C LEU A 4 -15.51 36.88 -23.57
N SER A 5 -16.21 36.17 -24.42
CA SER A 5 -17.47 35.48 -24.15
C SER A 5 -17.25 34.30 -23.21
N ALA A 6 -18.10 34.17 -22.18
CA ALA A 6 -18.17 33.05 -21.26
C ALA A 6 -18.67 31.77 -21.97
N PRO A 7 -18.19 30.58 -21.62
CA PRO A 7 -18.72 29.32 -22.15
C PRO A 7 -20.05 28.96 -21.47
N SER A 8 -21.01 28.55 -22.31
CA SER A 8 -22.38 28.17 -22.00
C SER A 8 -22.50 26.95 -21.10
N ALA A 9 -23.45 27.01 -20.18
CA ALA A 9 -23.87 25.90 -19.32
C ALA A 9 -24.45 24.73 -20.12
N PHE A 10 -24.02 23.50 -19.81
CA PHE A 10 -24.61 22.28 -20.34
C PHE A 10 -25.92 21.93 -19.60
N PRO A 11 -27.00 21.51 -20.29
CA PRO A 11 -28.23 21.12 -19.64
C PRO A 11 -28.16 19.71 -19.07
N LEU A 12 -28.54 19.57 -17.80
CA LEU A 12 -28.78 18.29 -17.15
C LEU A 12 -29.99 17.57 -17.74
N LYS A 13 -29.78 16.42 -18.35
CA LYS A 13 -30.88 15.52 -18.73
C LYS A 13 -31.31 14.72 -17.49
N SER A 14 -32.55 14.94 -17.05
CA SER A 14 -33.23 14.13 -16.04
C SER A 14 -33.60 12.78 -16.64
N SER A 15 -32.93 11.68 -16.17
CA SER A 15 -33.42 10.33 -16.41
C SER A 15 -34.17 9.85 -15.16
N ALA A 16 -35.47 9.56 -15.36
CA ALA A 16 -36.35 9.05 -14.33
C ALA A 16 -35.91 7.69 -13.80
N LEU A 17 -35.64 7.60 -12.51
CA LEU A 17 -35.43 6.36 -11.78
C LEU A 17 -36.77 5.64 -11.60
N LYS A 18 -36.91 4.47 -12.22
CA LYS A 18 -38.01 3.54 -11.94
C LYS A 18 -37.76 2.86 -10.59
N SER A 19 -38.66 3.06 -9.64
CA SER A 19 -38.71 2.38 -8.36
C SER A 19 -39.03 0.90 -8.57
N SER A 20 -38.13 -0.01 -8.22
CA SER A 20 -38.44 -1.42 -8.00
C SER A 20 -38.68 -1.65 -6.52
N ALA A 21 -39.89 -2.09 -6.19
CA ALA A 21 -40.33 -2.41 -4.82
C ALA A 21 -39.50 -3.53 -4.20
N LEU A 22 -38.92 -3.27 -3.02
CA LEU A 22 -38.34 -4.29 -2.16
C LEU A 22 -39.48 -4.85 -1.28
N ASN A 23 -39.78 -6.12 -1.45
CA ASN A 23 -40.67 -6.91 -0.59
C ASN A 23 -40.06 -7.07 0.80
N SER A 24 -40.75 -6.60 1.81
CA SER A 24 -40.50 -6.85 3.21
C SER A 24 -40.94 -8.28 3.56
N ALA A 25 -39.97 -9.19 3.82
CA ALA A 25 -40.25 -10.48 4.45
C ALA A 25 -40.14 -10.30 5.97
N ALA A 26 -41.22 -10.63 6.65
CA ALA A 26 -41.40 -10.54 8.09
C ALA A 26 -40.46 -11.54 8.81
N LEU A 27 -39.70 -11.06 9.80
CA LEU A 27 -39.03 -11.88 10.80
C LEU A 27 -40.01 -12.16 11.94
N ASN A 28 -40.60 -13.36 11.94
CA ASN A 28 -41.34 -13.87 13.09
C ASN A 28 -40.38 -14.45 14.13
N GLY A 29 -40.61 -14.09 15.38
CA GLY A 29 -39.83 -14.43 16.55
C GLY A 29 -39.74 -15.95 16.80
N ALA A 30 -38.52 -16.38 17.10
CA ALA A 30 -38.25 -17.67 17.73
C ALA A 30 -37.77 -17.42 19.17
N THR A 31 -38.57 -17.85 20.14
CA THR A 31 -38.23 -17.94 21.55
C THR A 31 -37.16 -19.01 21.76
N LEU A 32 -36.01 -18.64 22.32
CA LEU A 32 -34.97 -19.57 22.73
C LEU A 32 -35.33 -20.12 24.11
N ASN A 33 -35.72 -21.39 24.14
CA ASN A 33 -35.82 -22.16 25.39
C ASN A 33 -34.42 -22.54 25.87
N GLY A 34 -34.12 -22.16 27.14
CA GLY A 34 -32.86 -22.45 27.80
C GLY A 34 -32.67 -23.95 28.08
N ALA A 35 -31.56 -24.48 27.60
CA ALA A 35 -30.94 -25.69 28.11
C ALA A 35 -29.62 -25.33 28.80
N PRO A 36 -29.26 -25.92 29.95
CA PRO A 36 -28.02 -25.60 30.63
C PRO A 36 -26.84 -26.17 29.83
N LEU A 37 -25.91 -25.30 29.45
CA LEU A 37 -24.61 -25.69 28.89
C LEU A 37 -23.82 -26.37 30.02
N SER A 38 -23.64 -27.68 29.94
CA SER A 38 -22.67 -28.41 30.74
C SER A 38 -21.27 -27.91 30.44
N GLY A 39 -20.60 -27.39 31.46
CA GLY A 39 -19.22 -26.94 31.37
C GLY A 39 -18.27 -28.08 31.05
N SER A 40 -17.94 -28.28 29.78
CA SER A 40 -16.69 -28.92 29.40
C SER A 40 -15.59 -27.90 29.50
N ALA A 41 -14.64 -28.13 30.41
CA ALA A 41 -13.47 -27.33 30.59
C ALA A 41 -12.78 -27.15 29.22
N LEU A 42 -12.74 -25.91 28.74
CA LEU A 42 -11.83 -25.48 27.69
C LEU A 42 -10.43 -25.58 28.28
N THR A 43 -9.81 -26.75 28.19
CA THR A 43 -8.37 -26.89 28.30
C THR A 43 -7.79 -26.18 27.12
N SER A 44 -7.44 -24.91 27.32
CA SER A 44 -6.57 -24.15 26.45
C SER A 44 -5.21 -24.80 26.41
N THR A 45 -5.04 -25.80 25.55
CA THR A 45 -3.71 -26.09 25.03
C THR A 45 -3.39 -25.00 24.02
N ALA A 46 -2.82 -23.91 24.53
CA ALA A 46 -2.04 -23.01 23.70
C ALA A 46 -0.93 -23.86 23.09
N GLN A 47 -1.13 -24.36 21.88
CA GLN A 47 -0.06 -24.94 21.09
C GLN A 47 0.88 -23.79 20.71
N SER A 48 1.88 -23.57 21.58
CA SER A 48 3.09 -22.82 21.28
C SER A 48 3.94 -23.70 20.36
N GLY A 49 3.83 -23.47 19.09
CA GLY A 49 4.65 -24.10 18.06
C GLY A 49 4.06 -23.72 16.71
N ALA A 50 4.85 -23.10 15.82
CA ALA A 50 4.47 -23.01 14.43
C ALA A 50 4.26 -24.46 13.95
N ALA A 51 3.01 -24.85 13.71
CA ALA A 51 2.71 -26.15 13.14
C ALA A 51 3.52 -26.29 11.85
N ASP A 52 4.22 -27.42 11.67
CA ASP A 52 5.00 -27.69 10.47
C ASP A 52 4.05 -27.81 9.27
N TYR A 53 3.89 -26.68 8.56
CA TYR A 53 3.21 -26.72 7.26
C TYR A 53 4.23 -27.23 6.23
N PRO A 54 3.92 -28.33 5.51
CA PRO A 54 4.88 -28.94 4.61
C PRO A 54 5.46 -27.97 3.59
N GLY A 55 6.78 -27.87 3.57
CA GLY A 55 7.53 -27.04 2.64
C GLY A 55 7.57 -25.55 2.93
N LEU A 56 6.97 -25.05 4.03
CA LEU A 56 6.99 -23.62 4.35
C LEU A 56 8.40 -23.06 4.56
N ASP A 57 9.36 -23.90 4.94
CA ASP A 57 10.78 -23.58 5.11
C ASP A 57 11.67 -23.94 3.90
N HIS A 58 11.10 -24.41 2.78
CA HIS A 58 11.85 -24.82 1.58
C HIS A 58 12.69 -23.67 0.99
N TRP A 59 12.25 -22.42 1.14
CA TRP A 59 12.99 -21.24 0.70
C TRP A 59 14.40 -21.15 1.28
N ARG A 60 14.68 -21.81 2.43
CA ARG A 60 16.01 -21.84 3.07
C ARG A 60 17.06 -22.58 2.24
N ASP A 61 16.62 -23.47 1.36
CA ASP A 61 17.48 -24.24 0.47
C ASP A 61 17.75 -23.48 -0.84
N LEU A 62 17.13 -22.31 -1.04
CA LEU A 62 17.21 -21.52 -2.26
C LEU A 62 18.05 -20.25 -2.06
N THR A 63 18.48 -19.66 -3.17
CA THR A 63 19.19 -18.38 -3.14
C THR A 63 18.30 -17.28 -2.57
N ALA A 64 18.65 -16.72 -1.43
CA ALA A 64 17.97 -15.62 -0.78
C ALA A 64 18.72 -14.30 -1.00
N SER A 65 18.36 -13.55 -2.03
CA SER A 65 18.96 -12.25 -2.33
C SER A 65 18.61 -11.22 -1.26
N GLN A 66 19.46 -10.20 -1.09
CA GLN A 66 19.21 -9.06 -0.22
C GLN A 66 19.12 -9.38 1.29
N GLN A 67 19.46 -10.60 1.72
CA GLN A 67 19.48 -10.93 3.14
C GLN A 67 20.71 -10.31 3.83
N PRO A 68 20.59 -9.81 5.06
CA PRO A 68 21.72 -9.34 5.84
C PRO A 68 22.57 -10.52 6.36
N THR A 69 23.86 -10.27 6.59
CA THR A 69 24.70 -11.18 7.36
C THR A 69 24.71 -10.70 8.81
N TRP A 70 24.07 -11.44 9.69
CA TRP A 70 23.97 -11.06 11.09
C TRP A 70 25.31 -11.25 11.82
N SER A 71 25.72 -10.24 12.57
CA SER A 71 27.02 -10.25 13.28
C SER A 71 27.00 -11.18 14.48
N ASP A 72 25.85 -11.37 15.12
CA ASP A 72 25.65 -12.24 16.28
C ASP A 72 24.55 -13.26 16.03
N LYS A 73 24.97 -14.53 15.85
CA LYS A 73 24.02 -15.63 15.62
C LYS A 73 23.16 -15.93 16.85
N GLY A 74 23.67 -15.73 18.05
CA GLY A 74 22.90 -15.98 19.28
C GLY A 74 21.75 -14.97 19.44
N VAL A 75 22.04 -13.70 19.16
CA VAL A 75 20.99 -12.64 19.13
C VAL A 75 19.98 -12.93 18.02
N PHE A 76 20.44 -13.36 16.85
CA PHE A 76 19.55 -13.71 15.74
C PHE A 76 18.60 -14.86 16.11
N ASP A 77 19.14 -15.99 16.60
CA ASP A 77 18.34 -17.16 16.97
C ASP A 77 17.33 -16.82 18.09
N ALA A 78 17.74 -16.02 19.08
CA ALA A 78 16.86 -15.54 20.15
C ALA A 78 15.74 -14.64 19.60
N SER A 79 16.06 -13.69 18.72
CA SER A 79 15.08 -12.78 18.13
C SER A 79 14.03 -13.50 17.27
N VAL A 80 14.46 -14.44 16.43
CA VAL A 80 13.55 -15.26 15.61
C VAL A 80 12.64 -16.11 16.49
N LYS A 81 13.18 -16.73 17.53
CA LYS A 81 12.41 -17.51 18.49
C LYS A 81 11.37 -16.66 19.22
N GLU A 82 11.74 -15.47 19.66
CA GLU A 82 10.81 -14.55 20.33
C GLU A 82 9.70 -14.09 19.38
N LEU A 83 10.05 -13.64 18.16
CA LEU A 83 9.07 -13.27 17.13
C LEU A 83 8.05 -14.39 16.85
N SER A 84 8.50 -15.65 16.87
CA SER A 84 7.64 -16.80 16.56
C SER A 84 6.51 -17.03 17.57
N VAL A 85 6.63 -16.49 18.79
CA VAL A 85 5.62 -16.63 19.85
C VAL A 85 4.88 -15.32 20.15
N LEU A 86 5.28 -14.19 19.56
CA LEU A 86 4.58 -12.92 19.71
C LEU A 86 3.22 -12.95 19.00
N PRO A 87 2.23 -12.12 19.43
CA PRO A 87 0.93 -12.03 18.79
C PRO A 87 1.02 -11.68 17.30
N PRO A 88 0.09 -12.14 16.45
CA PRO A 88 0.03 -11.70 15.07
C PRO A 88 -0.26 -10.20 14.97
N LEU A 89 0.36 -9.50 14.02
CA LEU A 89 0.10 -8.08 13.76
C LEU A 89 -1.24 -7.87 13.03
N VAL A 90 -1.58 -8.80 12.14
CA VAL A 90 -2.85 -8.86 11.42
C VAL A 90 -3.44 -10.27 11.47
N PHE A 91 -4.75 -10.41 11.25
CA PHE A 91 -5.42 -11.69 11.30
C PHE A 91 -5.80 -12.19 9.90
N ALA A 92 -5.83 -13.51 9.72
CA ALA A 92 -6.20 -14.19 8.49
C ALA A 92 -7.55 -13.70 7.93
N GLY A 93 -8.55 -13.42 8.79
CA GLY A 93 -9.83 -12.88 8.35
C GLY A 93 -9.76 -11.49 7.73
N GLU A 94 -8.88 -10.60 8.25
CA GLU A 94 -8.64 -9.28 7.65
C GLU A 94 -7.97 -9.43 6.27
N VAL A 95 -7.05 -10.39 6.16
CA VAL A 95 -6.36 -10.72 4.91
C VAL A 95 -7.34 -11.27 3.85
N ASP A 96 -8.25 -12.15 4.25
CA ASP A 96 -9.28 -12.70 3.35
C ASP A 96 -10.22 -11.60 2.83
N ILE A 97 -10.66 -10.67 3.69
CA ILE A 97 -11.47 -9.51 3.29
C ILE A 97 -10.70 -8.65 2.29
N LEU A 98 -9.42 -8.36 2.54
CA LEU A 98 -8.60 -7.61 1.60
C LEU A 98 -8.53 -8.30 0.23
N ARG A 99 -8.36 -9.63 0.18
CA ARG A 99 -8.32 -10.39 -1.08
C ARG A 99 -9.61 -10.22 -1.88
N GLU A 100 -10.78 -10.24 -1.23
CA GLU A 100 -12.06 -9.97 -1.89
C GLU A 100 -12.14 -8.53 -2.45
N ARG A 101 -11.64 -7.54 -1.71
CA ARG A 101 -11.56 -6.15 -2.18
C ARG A 101 -10.65 -6.01 -3.40
N LEU A 102 -9.48 -6.67 -3.39
CA LEU A 102 -8.53 -6.65 -4.52
C LEU A 102 -9.12 -7.37 -5.75
N ALA A 103 -9.89 -8.44 -5.56
CA ALA A 103 -10.62 -9.07 -6.64
C ALA A 103 -11.63 -8.11 -7.30
N ALA A 104 -12.33 -7.31 -6.50
CA ALA A 104 -13.23 -6.27 -7.03
C ALA A 104 -12.45 -5.19 -7.81
N ALA A 105 -11.27 -4.80 -7.32
CA ALA A 105 -10.41 -3.83 -8.02
C ALA A 105 -9.89 -4.38 -9.37
N ALA A 106 -9.51 -5.66 -9.44
CA ALA A 106 -9.10 -6.31 -10.69
C ALA A 106 -10.23 -6.33 -11.74
N GLN A 107 -11.50 -6.28 -11.29
CA GLN A 107 -12.69 -6.20 -12.14
C GLN A 107 -13.14 -4.76 -12.44
N GLY A 108 -12.41 -3.74 -12.02
CA GLY A 108 -12.80 -2.33 -12.18
C GLY A 108 -13.98 -1.86 -11.32
N LYS A 109 -14.33 -2.62 -10.27
CA LYS A 109 -15.40 -2.29 -9.32
C LYS A 109 -14.92 -1.55 -8.08
N ALA A 110 -13.61 -1.43 -7.91
CA ALA A 110 -12.93 -0.66 -6.88
C ALA A 110 -11.58 -0.19 -7.42
N PHE A 111 -10.90 0.70 -6.70
CA PHE A 111 -9.55 1.17 -7.02
C PHE A 111 -8.64 1.02 -5.82
N LEU A 112 -7.41 0.50 -6.00
CA LEU A 112 -6.41 0.39 -4.95
C LEU A 112 -5.59 1.67 -4.86
N LEU A 113 -5.60 2.32 -3.68
CA LEU A 113 -4.66 3.36 -3.31
C LEU A 113 -3.69 2.79 -2.25
N GLN A 114 -2.45 2.57 -2.65
CA GLN A 114 -1.37 2.11 -1.77
C GLN A 114 -0.32 3.22 -1.66
N GLY A 115 -0.16 3.79 -0.46
CA GLY A 115 0.74 4.93 -0.24
C GLY A 115 1.43 4.90 1.11
N GLY A 116 2.55 5.63 1.24
CA GLY A 116 3.30 5.77 2.48
C GLY A 116 4.80 5.86 2.26
N ASP A 117 5.59 5.66 3.32
CA ASP A 117 7.03 5.87 3.27
C ASP A 117 7.76 4.97 2.28
N CYS A 118 8.89 5.48 1.78
CA CYS A 118 9.87 4.69 1.05
C CYS A 118 10.47 3.59 1.94
N ALA A 119 10.97 3.98 3.12
CA ALA A 119 11.34 3.12 4.23
C ALA A 119 11.01 3.85 5.53
N GLU A 120 10.26 3.18 6.40
CA GLU A 120 9.97 3.70 7.73
C GLU A 120 11.23 3.71 8.59
N THR A 121 11.34 4.70 9.48
CA THR A 121 12.34 4.73 10.54
C THR A 121 11.66 4.61 11.90
N PHE A 122 12.39 4.07 12.89
CA PHE A 122 11.86 3.99 14.25
C PHE A 122 11.60 5.37 14.86
N GLU A 123 12.38 6.36 14.46
CA GLU A 123 12.24 7.75 14.90
C GLU A 123 10.98 8.41 14.35
N ALA A 124 10.61 8.09 13.11
CA ALA A 124 9.42 8.63 12.46
C ALA A 124 8.10 7.94 12.88
N ALA A 125 8.15 6.92 13.75
CA ALA A 125 6.97 6.23 14.26
C ALA A 125 6.30 7.00 15.42
N THR A 126 6.07 8.29 15.25
CA THR A 126 5.37 9.17 16.20
C THR A 126 3.89 9.29 15.85
N ALA A 127 3.06 9.62 16.86
CA ALA A 127 1.62 9.80 16.65
C ALA A 127 1.32 10.86 15.58
N ASP A 128 2.06 11.96 15.55
CA ASP A 128 1.85 13.05 14.60
C ASP A 128 2.19 12.63 13.17
N LYS A 129 3.35 12.00 12.94
CA LYS A 129 3.77 11.54 11.60
C LYS A 129 2.87 10.40 11.08
N ILE A 130 2.46 9.46 11.94
CA ILE A 130 1.49 8.41 11.57
C ILE A 130 0.14 9.03 11.21
N SER A 131 -0.36 9.95 12.04
CA SER A 131 -1.62 10.66 11.80
C SER A 131 -1.61 11.44 10.49
N ALA A 132 -0.52 12.17 10.21
CA ALA A 132 -0.37 12.95 8.98
C ALA A 132 -0.41 12.06 7.74
N ARG A 133 0.31 10.91 7.74
CA ARG A 133 0.29 9.94 6.63
C ARG A 133 -1.09 9.32 6.42
N VAL A 134 -1.74 8.85 7.48
CA VAL A 134 -3.09 8.28 7.41
C VAL A 134 -4.07 9.32 6.85
N ARG A 135 -4.01 10.56 7.35
CA ARG A 135 -4.84 11.67 6.87
C ARG A 135 -4.67 11.92 5.38
N THR A 136 -3.43 11.98 4.88
CA THR A 136 -3.16 12.20 3.45
C THR A 136 -3.73 11.08 2.59
N ILE A 137 -3.55 9.81 2.99
CA ILE A 137 -4.14 8.66 2.28
C ILE A 137 -5.68 8.75 2.28
N LEU A 138 -6.29 9.12 3.41
CA LEU A 138 -7.74 9.29 3.49
C LEU A 138 -8.25 10.43 2.60
N GLN A 139 -7.54 11.56 2.56
CA GLN A 139 -7.88 12.69 1.68
C GLN A 139 -7.77 12.31 0.20
N MET A 140 -6.66 11.65 -0.21
CA MET A 140 -6.53 11.09 -1.55
C MET A 140 -7.68 10.12 -1.88
N ALA A 141 -8.03 9.23 -0.95
CA ALA A 141 -9.11 8.27 -1.15
C ALA A 141 -10.47 8.96 -1.31
N VAL A 142 -10.73 10.05 -0.58
CA VAL A 142 -11.96 10.85 -0.74
C VAL A 142 -12.03 11.48 -2.13
N VAL A 143 -10.93 12.08 -2.60
CA VAL A 143 -10.84 12.65 -3.95
C VAL A 143 -11.11 11.60 -5.02
N LEU A 144 -10.45 10.44 -4.91
CA LEU A 144 -10.62 9.33 -5.85
C LEU A 144 -12.03 8.74 -5.82
N THR A 145 -12.60 8.52 -4.62
CA THR A 145 -13.96 7.97 -4.47
C THR A 145 -14.99 8.89 -5.09
N TYR A 146 -14.90 10.20 -4.84
CA TYR A 146 -15.83 11.18 -5.40
C TYR A 146 -15.68 11.30 -6.92
N GLY A 147 -14.44 11.45 -7.40
CA GLY A 147 -14.18 11.67 -8.82
C GLY A 147 -14.48 10.44 -9.68
N ALA A 148 -14.20 9.24 -9.21
CA ALA A 148 -14.41 8.00 -9.95
C ALA A 148 -15.78 7.33 -9.67
N ALA A 149 -16.53 7.81 -8.68
CA ALA A 149 -17.78 7.22 -8.19
C ALA A 149 -17.66 5.71 -7.88
N MET A 150 -16.49 5.29 -7.35
CA MET A 150 -16.21 3.89 -7.00
C MET A 150 -15.52 3.77 -5.64
N PRO A 151 -15.63 2.62 -4.95
CA PRO A 151 -14.92 2.38 -3.70
C PRO A 151 -13.39 2.42 -3.88
N VAL A 152 -12.69 3.01 -2.92
CA VAL A 152 -11.22 3.03 -2.85
C VAL A 152 -10.73 2.16 -1.69
N ILE A 153 -9.85 1.19 -2.00
CA ILE A 153 -9.15 0.37 -1.02
C ILE A 153 -7.96 1.17 -0.51
N LYS A 154 -7.93 1.47 0.79
CA LYS A 154 -6.86 2.25 1.42
C LYS A 154 -5.83 1.31 2.01
N MET A 155 -4.61 1.37 1.50
CA MET A 155 -3.50 0.53 1.93
C MET A 155 -2.28 1.40 2.25
N GLY A 156 -1.75 1.24 3.44
CA GLY A 156 -0.55 1.95 3.89
C GLY A 156 0.71 1.14 3.61
N ARG A 157 1.73 1.77 3.03
CA ARG A 157 3.12 1.32 3.10
C ARG A 157 3.65 1.76 4.47
N MET A 158 3.19 1.09 5.51
CA MET A 158 3.45 1.45 6.90
C MET A 158 3.19 0.29 7.83
N ALA A 159 3.72 0.37 9.04
CA ALA A 159 3.68 -0.68 10.05
C ALA A 159 4.41 -1.97 9.60
N GLY A 160 5.58 -1.81 8.98
CA GLY A 160 6.40 -2.93 8.49
C GLY A 160 7.42 -2.57 7.43
N GLN A 161 7.32 -1.43 6.76
CA GLN A 161 8.24 -1.04 5.68
C GLN A 161 9.59 -0.53 6.23
N PHE A 162 10.23 -1.30 7.14
CA PHE A 162 11.51 -0.96 7.76
C PHE A 162 12.73 -1.53 7.02
N ALA A 163 12.54 -2.34 5.99
CA ALA A 163 13.60 -2.92 5.17
C ALA A 163 13.70 -2.21 3.82
N LYS A 164 14.92 -2.10 3.29
CA LYS A 164 15.18 -1.52 1.96
C LYS A 164 16.18 -2.36 1.18
N PRO A 165 15.85 -2.82 -0.04
CA PRO A 165 16.82 -3.47 -0.91
C PRO A 165 17.84 -2.47 -1.42
N ARG A 166 19.10 -2.89 -1.54
CA ARG A 166 20.22 -2.04 -1.96
C ARG A 166 20.87 -2.58 -3.23
N SER A 167 21.35 -1.68 -4.08
CA SER A 167 22.14 -2.05 -5.28
C SER A 167 23.59 -2.44 -4.93
N SER A 168 24.11 -1.98 -3.80
CA SER A 168 25.43 -2.36 -3.28
C SER A 168 25.29 -2.81 -1.84
N ASN A 169 26.14 -3.75 -1.40
CA ASN A 169 26.21 -4.19 0.00
C ASN A 169 26.88 -3.15 0.88
N ASP A 170 27.74 -2.34 0.29
CA ASP A 170 28.57 -1.36 0.98
C ASP A 170 28.37 0.04 0.43
N GLU A 171 28.67 1.03 1.25
CA GLU A 171 28.67 2.46 0.95
C GLU A 171 30.02 3.05 1.35
N THR A 172 30.62 3.87 0.47
CA THR A 172 31.90 4.55 0.72
C THR A 172 31.69 6.05 0.81
N ARG A 173 32.13 6.66 1.91
CA ARG A 173 32.18 8.11 2.13
C ARG A 173 33.56 8.50 2.63
N ASP A 174 34.18 9.50 2.04
CA ASP A 174 35.48 10.05 2.45
C ASP A 174 36.57 8.97 2.64
N GLY A 175 36.56 7.96 1.77
CA GLY A 175 37.53 6.85 1.82
C GLY A 175 37.24 5.77 2.87
N VAL A 176 36.19 5.90 3.66
CA VAL A 176 35.73 4.87 4.60
C VAL A 176 34.62 4.05 3.95
N THR A 177 34.74 2.73 3.99
CA THR A 177 33.72 1.79 3.47
C THR A 177 33.03 1.10 4.63
N LEU A 178 31.71 1.20 4.68
CA LEU A 178 30.84 0.56 5.69
C LEU A 178 29.67 -0.15 5.00
N PRO A 179 28.99 -1.11 5.68
CA PRO A 179 27.76 -1.71 5.17
C PRO A 179 26.74 -0.63 4.80
N ALA A 180 26.06 -0.80 3.68
CA ALA A 180 25.00 0.10 3.27
C ALA A 180 23.84 0.09 4.29
N TYR A 181 23.17 1.23 4.46
CA TYR A 181 21.93 1.28 5.23
C TYR A 181 20.84 0.45 4.54
N ARG A 182 20.34 -0.57 5.22
CA ARG A 182 19.35 -1.54 4.70
C ARG A 182 17.95 -1.36 5.31
N GLY A 183 17.74 -0.26 6.00
CA GLY A 183 16.54 0.02 6.76
C GLY A 183 16.69 -0.30 8.25
N ASP A 184 15.86 0.34 9.04
CA ASP A 184 15.97 0.31 10.51
C ASP A 184 15.81 -1.09 11.12
N ILE A 185 15.18 -2.01 10.43
CA ILE A 185 15.07 -3.41 10.86
C ILE A 185 16.41 -4.17 10.80
N VAL A 186 17.40 -3.67 10.06
CA VAL A 186 18.70 -4.29 9.86
C VAL A 186 19.82 -3.53 10.57
N ASN A 187 19.92 -2.21 10.32
CA ASN A 187 21.01 -1.37 10.83
C ASN A 187 20.58 0.10 10.94
N GLY A 188 21.42 0.94 11.55
CA GLY A 188 21.15 2.37 11.67
C GLY A 188 21.61 3.19 10.47
N TYR A 189 21.08 4.41 10.35
CA TYR A 189 21.36 5.33 9.23
C TYR A 189 22.70 6.03 9.36
N ASP A 190 23.18 6.31 10.59
CA ASP A 190 24.42 7.03 10.81
C ASP A 190 25.62 6.31 10.20
N PHE A 191 26.51 7.07 9.55
CA PHE A 191 27.67 6.50 8.89
C PHE A 191 28.81 6.25 9.88
N THR A 192 28.56 5.32 10.81
CA THR A 192 29.55 4.84 11.80
C THR A 192 29.59 3.31 11.82
N PRO A 193 30.73 2.69 12.15
CA PRO A 193 30.81 1.23 12.21
C PRO A 193 29.76 0.60 13.14
N ALA A 194 29.50 1.20 14.30
CA ALA A 194 28.52 0.70 15.26
C ALA A 194 27.08 0.79 14.73
N SER A 195 26.70 1.90 14.09
CA SER A 195 25.36 2.09 13.52
C SER A 195 25.13 1.20 12.30
N ARG A 196 26.16 1.01 11.46
CA ARG A 196 26.05 0.23 10.22
C ARG A 196 26.21 -1.28 10.42
N ALA A 197 26.60 -1.75 11.61
CA ALA A 197 26.59 -3.17 11.94
C ALA A 197 25.16 -3.75 11.86
N HIS A 198 25.04 -4.94 11.27
CA HIS A 198 23.74 -5.63 11.19
C HIS A 198 23.39 -6.21 12.56
N ASP A 199 22.28 -5.80 13.13
CA ASP A 199 21.79 -6.19 14.45
C ASP A 199 20.41 -6.85 14.36
N ALA A 200 20.34 -8.14 14.64
CA ALA A 200 19.10 -8.92 14.58
C ALA A 200 18.07 -8.53 15.65
N GLY A 201 18.49 -7.93 16.78
CA GLY A 201 17.59 -7.42 17.81
C GLY A 201 16.67 -6.30 17.29
N ARG A 202 17.05 -5.64 16.20
CA ARG A 202 16.22 -4.62 15.54
C ARG A 202 14.95 -5.19 14.91
N MET A 203 14.89 -6.48 14.60
CA MET A 203 13.66 -7.15 14.15
C MET A 203 12.56 -7.10 15.21
N LEU A 204 12.91 -7.32 16.50
CA LEU A 204 11.96 -7.19 17.61
C LEU A 204 11.48 -5.73 17.76
N LYS A 205 12.39 -4.77 17.63
CA LYS A 205 12.03 -3.35 17.66
C LYS A 205 11.08 -2.99 16.51
N ALA A 206 11.33 -3.52 15.31
CA ALA A 206 10.44 -3.33 14.16
C ALA A 206 9.04 -3.92 14.42
N TYR A 207 8.96 -5.14 14.98
CA TYR A 207 7.69 -5.74 15.38
C TYR A 207 6.92 -4.86 16.38
N HIS A 208 7.55 -4.43 17.48
CA HIS A 208 6.87 -3.60 18.48
C HIS A 208 6.45 -2.24 17.95
N THR A 209 7.27 -1.63 17.08
CA THR A 209 6.93 -0.39 16.39
C THR A 209 5.74 -0.59 15.44
N SER A 210 5.73 -1.68 14.69
CA SER A 210 4.60 -2.06 13.81
C SER A 210 3.31 -2.29 14.61
N ALA A 211 3.39 -2.99 15.73
CA ALA A 211 2.24 -3.25 16.60
C ALA A 211 1.64 -1.95 17.17
N SER A 212 2.49 -1.04 17.64
CA SER A 212 2.09 0.28 18.11
C SER A 212 1.45 1.12 17.01
N THR A 213 2.06 1.15 15.82
CA THR A 213 1.55 1.86 14.64
C THR A 213 0.18 1.33 14.21
N LEU A 214 0.03 0.01 14.11
CA LEU A 214 -1.25 -0.63 13.76
C LEU A 214 -2.34 -0.36 14.78
N ASN A 215 -2.00 -0.38 16.08
CA ASN A 215 -2.96 -0.03 17.13
C ASN A 215 -3.46 1.41 16.97
N LEU A 216 -2.57 2.36 16.68
CA LEU A 216 -2.94 3.76 16.45
C LEU A 216 -3.79 3.93 15.17
N ILE A 217 -3.43 3.23 14.09
CA ILE A 217 -4.22 3.23 12.84
C ILE A 217 -5.63 2.70 13.10
N ARG A 218 -5.77 1.58 13.83
CA ARG A 218 -7.09 1.03 14.19
C ARG A 218 -7.89 2.02 15.05
N ALA A 219 -7.24 2.70 15.99
CA ALA A 219 -7.88 3.74 16.78
C ALA A 219 -8.40 4.90 15.90
N PHE A 220 -7.63 5.35 14.93
CA PHE A 220 -8.04 6.42 14.00
C PHE A 220 -9.18 5.98 13.08
N THR A 221 -9.10 4.78 12.52
CA THR A 221 -10.06 4.29 11.52
C THR A 221 -11.36 3.78 12.12
N GLN A 222 -11.37 3.42 13.42
CA GLN A 222 -12.54 2.94 14.15
C GLN A 222 -13.08 3.96 15.17
N GLY A 223 -12.23 4.90 15.61
CA GLY A 223 -12.53 5.88 16.67
C GLY A 223 -13.14 7.20 16.19
N GLY A 224 -13.52 7.32 14.91
CA GLY A 224 -14.17 8.51 14.36
C GLY A 224 -13.23 9.57 13.78
N PHE A 225 -11.90 9.40 13.85
CA PHE A 225 -10.95 10.30 13.17
C PHE A 225 -11.13 10.25 11.63
N ALA A 226 -11.45 9.07 11.09
CA ALA A 226 -11.70 8.84 9.67
C ALA A 226 -13.15 9.16 9.24
N ASP A 227 -13.95 9.79 10.08
CA ASP A 227 -15.34 10.14 9.80
C ASP A 227 -15.41 11.14 8.65
N LEU A 228 -16.05 10.75 7.54
CA LEU A 228 -16.23 11.59 6.36
C LEU A 228 -16.97 12.91 6.63
N ARG A 229 -17.73 13.01 7.74
CA ARG A 229 -18.36 14.28 8.15
C ARG A 229 -17.37 15.30 8.67
N LEU A 230 -16.14 14.87 8.99
CA LEU A 230 -15.04 15.72 9.47
C LEU A 230 -14.05 16.09 8.36
N VAL A 231 -14.36 15.76 7.11
CA VAL A 231 -13.48 16.00 5.95
C VAL A 231 -12.97 17.44 5.86
N HIS A 232 -13.79 18.42 6.22
CA HIS A 232 -13.36 19.84 6.31
C HIS A 232 -12.31 20.11 7.39
N GLN A 233 -12.30 19.32 8.48
CA GLN A 233 -11.35 19.53 9.56
C GLN A 233 -9.96 18.99 9.22
N TRP A 234 -9.86 18.13 8.22
CA TRP A 234 -8.59 17.58 7.76
C TRP A 234 -7.72 18.64 7.05
N ASN A 235 -8.32 19.74 6.61
CA ASN A 235 -7.64 20.83 5.90
C ASN A 235 -7.07 21.92 6.82
N LYS A 236 -7.22 21.84 8.11
CA LYS A 236 -6.69 22.84 9.04
C LYS A 236 -5.16 22.82 9.00
N GLY A 237 -4.57 23.86 8.41
CA GLY A 237 -3.11 24.04 8.32
C GLY A 237 -2.55 24.22 6.90
N PHE A 238 -3.38 24.11 5.86
CA PHE A 238 -2.97 24.24 4.46
C PHE A 238 -3.69 25.44 3.82
N THR A 239 -3.02 26.54 3.59
CA THR A 239 -3.70 27.82 3.29
C THR A 239 -3.39 28.31 1.91
N GLU A 240 -2.96 28.03 0.89
CA GLU A 240 -2.79 28.84 -0.36
C GLU A 240 -2.41 28.06 -1.64
N ASN A 241 -2.93 26.85 -1.84
CA ASN A 241 -2.60 26.08 -3.03
C ASN A 241 -3.86 25.80 -3.88
N PRO A 242 -3.79 25.77 -5.24
CA PRO A 242 -4.91 25.41 -6.11
C PRO A 242 -5.54 24.04 -5.82
N ALA A 243 -4.72 23.04 -5.42
CA ALA A 243 -5.22 21.73 -5.01
C ALA A 243 -6.06 21.82 -3.72
N HIS A 244 -5.68 22.70 -2.78
CA HIS A 244 -6.46 22.97 -1.58
C HIS A 244 -7.84 23.55 -1.91
N ALA A 245 -7.90 24.56 -2.77
CA ALA A 245 -9.19 25.16 -3.18
C ALA A 245 -10.12 24.15 -3.86
N ARG A 246 -9.58 23.24 -4.67
CA ARG A 246 -10.32 22.13 -5.27
C ARG A 246 -10.82 21.15 -4.22
N TYR A 247 -9.99 20.79 -3.25
CA TYR A 247 -10.35 19.91 -2.16
C TYR A 247 -11.44 20.53 -1.28
N GLU A 248 -11.35 21.80 -0.93
CA GLU A 248 -12.38 22.52 -0.17
C GLU A 248 -13.74 22.55 -0.91
N SER A 249 -13.73 22.72 -2.23
CA SER A 249 -14.95 22.64 -3.03
C SER A 249 -15.56 21.24 -2.95
N LEU A 250 -14.74 20.20 -3.11
CA LEU A 250 -15.13 18.81 -2.98
C LEU A 250 -15.70 18.49 -1.59
N ALA A 251 -15.04 18.96 -0.53
CA ALA A 251 -15.47 18.76 0.84
C ALA A 251 -16.85 19.39 1.11
N ARG A 252 -17.12 20.57 0.54
CA ARG A 252 -18.45 21.20 0.62
C ARG A 252 -19.54 20.41 -0.10
N ASP A 253 -19.22 19.81 -1.25
CA ASP A 253 -20.17 18.99 -2.00
C ASP A 253 -20.48 17.68 -1.27
N ILE A 254 -19.47 17.04 -0.67
CA ILE A 254 -19.63 15.86 0.17
C ILE A 254 -20.48 16.18 1.41
N ASP A 255 -20.21 17.28 2.11
CA ASP A 255 -21.00 17.71 3.28
C ASP A 255 -22.46 17.94 2.89
N ARG A 256 -22.74 18.57 1.73
CA ARG A 256 -24.09 18.76 1.21
C ARG A 256 -24.78 17.43 0.90
N ALA A 257 -24.07 16.49 0.29
CA ALA A 257 -24.59 15.15 0.00
C ALA A 257 -24.92 14.37 1.28
N ILE A 258 -24.05 14.42 2.29
CA ILE A 258 -24.26 13.78 3.59
C ILE A 258 -25.50 14.38 4.29
N LYS A 259 -25.63 15.71 4.33
CA LYS A 259 -26.78 16.40 4.90
C LYS A 259 -28.08 16.04 4.18
N PHE A 260 -28.05 15.93 2.87
CA PHE A 260 -29.20 15.49 2.08
C PHE A 260 -29.62 14.07 2.45
N MET A 261 -28.68 13.12 2.46
CA MET A 261 -28.96 11.74 2.81
C MET A 261 -29.47 11.59 4.27
N ALA A 262 -28.90 12.37 5.22
CA ALA A 262 -29.40 12.44 6.59
C ALA A 262 -30.85 12.89 6.66
N SER A 263 -31.21 13.89 5.89
CA SER A 263 -32.58 14.38 5.80
C SER A 263 -33.55 13.35 5.19
N CYS A 264 -33.02 12.39 4.42
CA CYS A 264 -33.78 11.25 3.90
C CYS A 264 -33.83 10.05 4.87
N GLY A 265 -33.26 10.16 6.08
CA GLY A 265 -33.28 9.10 7.09
C GLY A 265 -32.20 8.02 6.92
N ALA A 266 -31.16 8.27 6.13
CA ALA A 266 -30.05 7.33 5.99
C ALA A 266 -29.24 7.21 7.29
N ASP A 267 -28.82 5.97 7.64
CA ASP A 267 -27.92 5.71 8.76
C ASP A 267 -26.46 5.91 8.34
N PHE A 268 -25.70 6.66 9.14
CA PHE A 268 -24.31 7.05 8.85
C PHE A 268 -23.30 6.36 9.75
N GLU A 269 -23.66 5.38 10.57
CA GLU A 269 -22.69 4.66 11.38
C GLU A 269 -21.58 4.03 10.54
N ALA A 270 -21.92 3.57 9.33
CA ALA A 270 -20.93 3.04 8.37
C ALA A 270 -19.90 4.07 7.88
N LEU A 271 -20.22 5.37 7.89
CA LEU A 271 -19.28 6.43 7.47
C LEU A 271 -18.26 6.79 8.56
N LYS A 272 -18.45 6.33 9.79
CA LYS A 272 -17.52 6.55 10.90
C LYS A 272 -16.32 5.60 10.88
N ARG A 273 -16.44 4.49 10.17
CA ARG A 273 -15.43 3.43 10.12
C ARG A 273 -14.87 3.30 8.72
N VAL A 274 -13.56 3.17 8.63
CA VAL A 274 -12.86 3.02 7.36
C VAL A 274 -11.99 1.78 7.42
N GLU A 275 -12.10 0.93 6.40
CA GLU A 275 -11.13 -0.16 6.21
C GLU A 275 -9.79 0.46 5.81
N PHE A 276 -8.73 0.03 6.50
CA PHE A 276 -7.36 0.45 6.23
C PHE A 276 -6.43 -0.76 6.42
N TYR A 277 -5.60 -1.03 5.42
CA TYR A 277 -4.73 -2.19 5.39
C TYR A 277 -3.26 -1.76 5.43
N ALA A 278 -2.42 -2.57 6.10
CA ALA A 278 -0.97 -2.38 6.12
C ALA A 278 -0.29 -3.27 5.08
N SER A 279 0.82 -2.81 4.55
CA SER A 279 1.60 -3.52 3.55
C SER A 279 3.07 -3.15 3.60
N HIS A 280 3.95 -4.09 3.25
CA HIS A 280 5.38 -3.84 3.09
C HIS A 280 6.05 -4.82 2.11
N GLU A 281 7.30 -4.53 1.70
CA GLU A 281 8.13 -5.46 0.94
C GLU A 281 8.56 -6.62 1.85
N ALA A 282 8.20 -7.85 1.51
CA ALA A 282 8.64 -9.04 2.23
C ALA A 282 10.13 -9.32 1.94
N LEU A 283 11.01 -8.47 2.48
CA LEU A 283 12.44 -8.51 2.17
C LEU A 283 13.22 -9.44 3.08
N LEU A 284 12.97 -9.41 4.40
CA LEU A 284 13.67 -10.22 5.39
C LEU A 284 12.92 -11.51 5.68
N LEU A 285 13.27 -12.58 4.99
CA LEU A 285 12.51 -13.83 5.02
C LEU A 285 12.45 -14.48 6.41
N ASP A 286 13.47 -14.34 7.24
CA ASP A 286 13.43 -14.84 8.61
C ASP A 286 12.43 -14.08 9.49
N TYR A 287 12.25 -12.77 9.28
CA TYR A 287 11.24 -11.96 9.94
C TYR A 287 9.82 -12.38 9.50
N GLU A 288 9.58 -12.46 8.20
CA GLU A 288 8.29 -12.88 7.64
C GLU A 288 7.94 -14.32 8.08
N ARG A 289 8.90 -15.22 8.01
CA ARG A 289 8.68 -16.61 8.43
C ARG A 289 8.38 -16.73 9.94
N ALA A 290 9.07 -15.95 10.76
CA ALA A 290 8.84 -15.94 12.21
C ALA A 290 7.44 -15.43 12.57
N LEU A 291 6.84 -14.56 11.76
CA LEU A 291 5.47 -14.03 11.93
C LEU A 291 4.42 -14.82 11.16
N THR A 292 4.78 -15.82 10.37
CA THR A 292 3.81 -16.67 9.67
C THR A 292 3.13 -17.63 10.65
N ARG A 293 1.79 -17.70 10.57
CA ARG A 293 0.94 -18.53 11.43
C ARG A 293 0.03 -19.43 10.57
N ILE A 294 -0.25 -20.63 11.07
CA ILE A 294 -1.27 -21.49 10.48
C ILE A 294 -2.61 -21.06 11.06
N ASP A 295 -3.52 -20.63 10.19
CA ASP A 295 -4.88 -20.25 10.61
C ASP A 295 -5.69 -21.50 10.99
N SER A 296 -6.22 -21.51 12.22
CA SER A 296 -6.96 -22.65 12.77
C SER A 296 -8.27 -22.95 12.05
N ARG A 297 -8.83 -22.00 11.31
CA ARG A 297 -10.09 -22.16 10.55
C ARG A 297 -9.85 -22.85 9.21
N THR A 298 -8.74 -22.53 8.54
CA THR A 298 -8.46 -22.92 7.17
C THR A 298 -7.34 -23.97 7.06
N GLY A 299 -6.46 -24.07 8.05
CA GLY A 299 -5.26 -24.91 8.02
C GLY A 299 -4.14 -24.38 7.12
N PHE A 300 -4.29 -23.17 6.56
CA PHE A 300 -3.30 -22.57 5.66
C PHE A 300 -2.40 -21.57 6.38
N PRO A 301 -1.16 -21.37 5.89
CA PRO A 301 -0.25 -20.37 6.41
C PRO A 301 -0.63 -18.97 5.94
N TYR A 302 -0.67 -18.04 6.88
CA TYR A 302 -0.76 -16.60 6.64
C TYR A 302 0.47 -15.94 7.24
N ASP A 303 1.13 -15.10 6.46
CA ASP A 303 2.11 -14.17 7.00
C ASP A 303 1.36 -13.05 7.71
N THR A 304 1.46 -13.03 9.03
CA THR A 304 0.72 -12.09 9.87
C THR A 304 1.49 -10.81 10.18
N SER A 305 2.58 -10.55 9.46
CA SER A 305 3.35 -9.31 9.53
C SER A 305 2.61 -8.13 8.91
N ALA A 306 1.80 -8.37 7.85
CA ALA A 306 0.95 -7.38 7.20
C ALA A 306 -0.22 -8.06 6.45
N HIS A 307 -1.20 -7.25 6.01
CA HIS A 307 -2.32 -7.73 5.21
C HIS A 307 -1.90 -8.08 3.78
N PHE A 308 -1.00 -7.28 3.20
CA PHE A 308 -0.49 -7.39 1.84
C PHE A 308 1.03 -7.30 1.83
N LEU A 309 1.65 -8.21 1.10
CA LEU A 309 3.10 -8.28 0.95
C LEU A 309 3.48 -8.13 -0.51
N TRP A 310 4.64 -7.52 -0.80
CA TRP A 310 5.11 -7.53 -2.18
C TRP A 310 6.55 -8.02 -2.31
N ILE A 311 6.83 -8.57 -3.48
CA ILE A 311 8.17 -8.94 -3.95
C ILE A 311 8.73 -7.76 -4.73
N GLY A 312 9.92 -7.30 -4.35
CA GLY A 312 10.64 -6.24 -5.04
C GLY A 312 11.23 -6.69 -6.39
N GLU A 313 11.60 -5.73 -7.23
CA GLU A 313 12.22 -6.00 -8.54
C GLU A 313 13.52 -6.83 -8.42
N ARG A 314 14.30 -6.65 -7.33
CA ARG A 314 15.57 -7.35 -7.11
C ARG A 314 15.42 -8.74 -6.50
N THR A 315 14.22 -9.12 -6.07
CA THR A 315 13.95 -10.38 -5.36
C THR A 315 12.92 -11.27 -6.04
N ARG A 316 12.48 -10.92 -7.27
CA ARG A 316 11.43 -11.61 -8.02
C ARG A 316 11.92 -12.76 -8.92
N GLU A 317 13.18 -13.16 -8.81
CA GLU A 317 13.69 -14.31 -9.57
C GLU A 317 12.94 -15.58 -9.16
N LEU A 318 12.38 -16.29 -10.16
CA LEU A 318 11.46 -17.42 -9.97
C LEU A 318 12.03 -18.58 -9.16
N SER A 319 13.34 -18.83 -9.30
CA SER A 319 14.06 -19.90 -8.59
C SER A 319 14.53 -19.50 -7.20
N HIS A 320 14.27 -18.24 -6.77
CA HIS A 320 14.81 -17.69 -5.54
C HIS A 320 13.80 -17.77 -4.37
N ALA A 321 14.34 -17.60 -3.19
CA ALA A 321 13.68 -17.80 -1.92
C ALA A 321 12.41 -16.94 -1.69
N HIS A 322 12.41 -15.67 -2.14
CA HIS A 322 11.26 -14.77 -1.92
C HIS A 322 10.01 -15.24 -2.66
N VAL A 323 10.18 -15.64 -3.92
CA VAL A 323 9.08 -16.16 -4.74
C VAL A 323 8.58 -17.48 -4.17
N ASP A 324 9.48 -18.38 -3.75
CA ASP A 324 9.11 -19.67 -3.17
C ASP A 324 8.34 -19.52 -1.85
N PHE A 325 8.84 -18.66 -0.94
CA PHE A 325 8.17 -18.40 0.34
C PHE A 325 6.78 -17.82 0.16
N LEU A 326 6.67 -16.74 -0.65
CA LEU A 326 5.39 -16.06 -0.84
C LEU A 326 4.37 -16.89 -1.65
N ALA A 327 4.82 -17.83 -2.48
CA ALA A 327 3.93 -18.79 -3.11
C ALA A 327 3.19 -19.71 -2.11
N ARG A 328 3.71 -19.84 -0.88
CA ARG A 328 3.19 -20.77 0.14
C ARG A 328 2.30 -20.12 1.19
N VAL A 329 2.28 -18.78 1.30
CA VAL A 329 1.37 -18.06 2.20
C VAL A 329 0.09 -17.65 1.48
N ARG A 330 -1.01 -17.48 2.22
CA ARG A 330 -2.35 -17.17 1.65
C ARG A 330 -2.62 -15.68 1.46
N ASN A 331 -1.72 -14.81 1.89
CA ASN A 331 -1.84 -13.37 1.71
C ASN A 331 -1.96 -12.98 0.23
N PRO A 332 -2.72 -11.95 -0.13
CA PRO A 332 -2.58 -11.33 -1.44
C PRO A 332 -1.16 -10.78 -1.61
N ILE A 333 -0.59 -10.96 -2.81
CA ILE A 333 0.82 -10.67 -3.10
C ILE A 333 0.93 -9.68 -4.23
N GLY A 334 1.80 -8.68 -4.03
CA GLY A 334 2.28 -7.81 -5.10
C GLY A 334 3.60 -8.29 -5.70
N VAL A 335 3.83 -8.04 -6.98
CA VAL A 335 5.14 -8.23 -7.61
C VAL A 335 5.49 -6.98 -8.41
N LYS A 336 6.67 -6.41 -8.15
CA LYS A 336 7.20 -5.29 -8.94
C LYS A 336 7.66 -5.77 -10.31
N LEU A 337 7.20 -5.09 -11.36
CA LEU A 337 7.59 -5.35 -12.75
C LEU A 337 8.24 -4.11 -13.35
N GLY A 338 9.53 -4.21 -13.64
CA GLY A 338 10.30 -3.16 -14.31
C GLY A 338 10.35 -3.31 -15.83
N PRO A 339 11.02 -2.38 -16.54
CA PRO A 339 11.05 -2.34 -18.01
C PRO A 339 11.77 -3.52 -18.67
N SER A 340 12.53 -4.31 -17.91
CA SER A 340 13.18 -5.54 -18.39
C SER A 340 12.28 -6.79 -18.33
N THR A 341 11.08 -6.69 -17.75
CA THR A 341 10.15 -7.80 -17.63
C THR A 341 9.50 -8.12 -18.97
N SER A 342 9.50 -9.38 -19.37
CA SER A 342 8.73 -9.86 -20.52
C SER A 342 7.35 -10.37 -20.12
N GLY A 343 6.44 -10.50 -21.09
CA GLY A 343 5.12 -11.12 -20.86
C GLY A 343 5.23 -12.58 -20.40
N ASP A 344 6.24 -13.32 -20.89
CA ASP A 344 6.48 -14.70 -20.46
C ASP A 344 7.04 -14.78 -19.02
N ASP A 345 7.83 -13.80 -18.57
CA ASP A 345 8.22 -13.69 -17.16
C ASP A 345 7.00 -13.47 -16.27
N ALA A 346 6.09 -12.58 -16.69
CA ALA A 346 4.86 -12.34 -15.98
C ALA A 346 3.99 -13.62 -15.86
N LEU A 347 3.87 -14.40 -16.94
CA LEU A 347 3.13 -15.67 -16.90
C LEU A 347 3.77 -16.69 -15.95
N ARG A 348 5.09 -16.84 -15.97
CA ARG A 348 5.79 -17.75 -15.05
C ARG A 348 5.61 -17.33 -13.59
N LEU A 349 5.58 -16.02 -13.32
CA LEU A 349 5.26 -15.50 -11.97
C LEU A 349 3.82 -15.84 -11.56
N ILE A 350 2.87 -15.70 -12.48
CA ILE A 350 1.48 -16.11 -12.22
C ILE A 350 1.40 -17.61 -11.92
N ASP A 351 2.03 -18.45 -12.75
CA ASP A 351 2.01 -19.92 -12.55
C ASP A 351 2.62 -20.34 -11.23
N LYS A 352 3.61 -19.63 -10.73
CA LYS A 352 4.26 -19.93 -9.45
C LYS A 352 3.52 -19.37 -8.23
N LEU A 353 3.00 -18.14 -8.30
CA LEU A 353 2.43 -17.41 -7.15
C LEU A 353 0.93 -17.58 -7.02
N ASP A 354 0.23 -17.88 -8.12
CA ASP A 354 -1.21 -18.03 -8.21
C ASP A 354 -1.59 -19.16 -9.18
N PRO A 355 -1.16 -20.40 -8.89
CA PRO A 355 -1.41 -21.56 -9.77
C PRO A 355 -2.92 -21.84 -9.93
N ASP A 356 -3.71 -21.54 -8.91
CA ASP A 356 -5.17 -21.77 -8.89
C ASP A 356 -5.97 -20.61 -9.48
N ARG A 357 -5.30 -19.53 -9.91
CA ARG A 357 -5.93 -18.33 -10.50
C ARG A 357 -7.00 -17.72 -9.57
N GLU A 358 -6.69 -17.60 -8.28
CA GLU A 358 -7.61 -17.07 -7.28
C GLU A 358 -7.81 -15.57 -7.44
N PRO A 359 -9.03 -15.06 -7.60
CA PRO A 359 -9.27 -13.62 -7.69
C PRO A 359 -8.73 -12.86 -6.49
N GLY A 360 -8.01 -11.75 -6.76
CA GLY A 360 -7.43 -10.91 -5.73
C GLY A 360 -6.15 -11.43 -5.09
N ARG A 361 -5.64 -12.60 -5.53
CA ARG A 361 -4.40 -13.19 -5.04
C ARG A 361 -3.17 -12.41 -5.50
N LEU A 362 -3.08 -12.11 -6.81
CA LEU A 362 -1.89 -11.55 -7.41
C LEU A 362 -2.12 -10.12 -7.95
N THR A 363 -1.19 -9.24 -7.61
CA THR A 363 -1.13 -7.86 -8.06
C THR A 363 0.19 -7.61 -8.78
N PHE A 364 0.18 -7.14 -10.01
CA PHE A 364 1.37 -6.65 -10.68
C PHE A 364 1.51 -5.15 -10.48
N ILE A 365 2.63 -4.74 -9.89
CA ILE A 365 2.96 -3.35 -9.61
C ILE A 365 4.01 -2.90 -10.62
N THR A 366 3.57 -2.23 -11.69
CA THR A 366 4.43 -1.79 -12.80
C THR A 366 5.22 -0.55 -12.41
N ARG A 367 6.51 -0.54 -12.75
CA ARG A 367 7.44 0.57 -12.51
C ARG A 367 8.35 0.78 -13.72
N MET A 368 7.76 1.27 -14.78
CA MET A 368 8.41 1.32 -16.10
C MET A 368 9.25 2.58 -16.32
N GLY A 369 8.92 3.68 -15.66
CA GLY A 369 9.38 5.03 -15.96
C GLY A 369 8.57 5.69 -17.07
N ALA A 370 8.40 7.01 -17.00
CA ALA A 370 7.58 7.80 -17.92
C ALA A 370 7.95 7.55 -19.40
N THR A 371 9.24 7.48 -19.69
CA THR A 371 9.75 7.28 -21.05
C THR A 371 9.49 5.90 -21.62
N ASN A 372 9.29 4.88 -20.79
CA ASN A 372 9.23 3.48 -21.23
C ASN A 372 7.82 2.89 -21.16
N ILE A 373 6.92 3.44 -20.36
CA ILE A 373 5.65 2.78 -20.00
C ILE A 373 4.81 2.46 -21.24
N ARG A 374 4.69 3.39 -22.18
CA ARG A 374 3.88 3.24 -23.40
C ARG A 374 4.43 2.20 -24.39
N GLU A 375 5.73 1.88 -24.29
CA GLU A 375 6.37 0.86 -25.12
C GLU A 375 6.44 -0.51 -24.41
N LYS A 376 6.81 -0.52 -23.14
CA LYS A 376 7.15 -1.76 -22.41
C LYS A 376 5.96 -2.43 -21.75
N LEU A 377 4.94 -1.67 -21.34
CA LEU A 377 3.79 -2.24 -20.64
C LEU A 377 2.81 -2.99 -21.57
N PRO A 378 2.46 -2.51 -22.78
CA PRO A 378 1.47 -3.16 -23.64
C PRO A 378 1.73 -4.66 -23.89
N PRO A 379 2.93 -5.11 -24.33
CA PRO A 379 3.15 -6.52 -24.61
C PRO A 379 3.03 -7.44 -23.38
N ILE A 380 3.27 -6.91 -22.19
CA ILE A 380 3.09 -7.66 -20.93
C ILE A 380 1.60 -7.84 -20.64
N VAL A 381 0.82 -6.75 -20.73
CA VAL A 381 -0.64 -6.76 -20.48
C VAL A 381 -1.34 -7.66 -21.51
N GLU A 382 -1.02 -7.55 -22.80
CA GLU A 382 -1.56 -8.39 -23.87
C GLU A 382 -1.29 -9.87 -23.60
N ARG A 383 -0.04 -10.22 -23.25
CA ARG A 383 0.35 -11.60 -22.98
C ARG A 383 -0.36 -12.20 -21.80
N VAL A 384 -0.50 -11.44 -20.70
CA VAL A 384 -1.25 -11.86 -19.49
C VAL A 384 -2.75 -11.98 -19.81
N THR A 385 -3.33 -11.01 -20.50
CA THR A 385 -4.74 -11.03 -20.90
C THR A 385 -5.06 -12.23 -21.79
N ALA A 386 -4.20 -12.53 -22.76
CA ALA A 386 -4.36 -13.69 -23.65
C ALA A 386 -4.32 -15.04 -22.91
N SER A 387 -3.71 -15.12 -21.73
CA SER A 387 -3.69 -16.33 -20.88
C SER A 387 -4.99 -16.55 -20.09
N GLY A 388 -5.88 -15.56 -20.04
CA GLY A 388 -7.10 -15.58 -19.22
C GLY A 388 -6.85 -15.35 -17.72
N ALA A 389 -5.61 -15.10 -17.29
CA ALA A 389 -5.30 -14.83 -15.89
C ALA A 389 -5.88 -13.47 -15.45
N GLN A 390 -6.51 -13.45 -14.28
CA GLN A 390 -7.04 -12.24 -13.66
C GLN A 390 -6.05 -11.74 -12.61
N VAL A 391 -5.31 -10.70 -12.94
CA VAL A 391 -4.39 -10.02 -12.03
C VAL A 391 -4.85 -8.57 -11.81
N LEU A 392 -4.56 -8.03 -10.64
CA LEU A 392 -4.74 -6.61 -10.40
C LEU A 392 -3.54 -5.84 -10.95
N TRP A 393 -3.77 -4.88 -11.83
CA TRP A 393 -2.75 -3.99 -12.36
C TRP A 393 -2.67 -2.70 -11.55
N VAL A 394 -1.47 -2.38 -11.09
CA VAL A 394 -1.18 -1.19 -10.27
C VAL A 394 0.05 -0.49 -10.84
N THR A 395 0.06 0.84 -10.91
CA THR A 395 1.26 1.58 -11.29
C THR A 395 2.02 2.10 -10.08
N ASP A 396 3.34 1.98 -10.13
CA ASP A 396 4.32 2.62 -9.24
C ASP A 396 5.12 3.63 -10.05
N PRO A 397 4.67 4.87 -10.14
CA PRO A 397 5.32 5.88 -10.97
C PRO A 397 6.54 6.51 -10.28
N MET A 398 6.92 5.98 -9.11
CA MET A 398 8.01 6.53 -8.31
C MET A 398 9.37 5.95 -8.68
N HIS A 399 9.47 4.60 -8.66
CA HIS A 399 10.77 3.92 -8.75
C HIS A 399 11.38 3.91 -10.15
N GLY A 400 10.60 4.16 -11.20
CA GLY A 400 11.10 4.33 -12.58
C GLY A 400 11.64 5.73 -12.90
N ASN A 401 11.29 6.74 -12.07
CA ASN A 401 11.55 8.16 -12.32
C ASN A 401 12.49 8.81 -11.28
N THR A 402 13.26 8.01 -10.54
CA THR A 402 14.24 8.54 -9.60
C THR A 402 15.51 8.95 -10.33
N VAL A 403 15.95 10.19 -10.14
CA VAL A 403 17.18 10.77 -10.69
C VAL A 403 18.05 11.31 -9.56
N THR A 404 19.33 11.56 -9.85
CA THR A 404 20.23 12.25 -8.93
C THR A 404 20.36 13.70 -9.36
N SER A 405 20.06 14.64 -8.46
CA SER A 405 20.21 16.06 -8.71
C SER A 405 21.69 16.50 -8.73
N PRO A 406 22.03 17.68 -9.26
CA PRO A 406 23.40 18.15 -9.31
C PRO A 406 24.11 18.25 -7.95
N ASN A 407 23.36 18.42 -6.86
CA ASN A 407 23.88 18.45 -5.49
C ASN A 407 24.06 17.05 -4.86
N GLY A 408 23.83 15.96 -5.63
CA GLY A 408 24.05 14.57 -5.21
C GLY A 408 22.87 13.91 -4.50
N TYR A 409 21.78 14.62 -4.22
CA TYR A 409 20.57 14.05 -3.62
C TYR A 409 19.73 13.36 -4.69
N LYS A 410 19.05 12.29 -4.30
CA LYS A 410 18.02 11.70 -5.14
C LYS A 410 16.78 12.59 -5.17
N THR A 411 16.15 12.69 -6.35
CA THR A 411 14.90 13.42 -6.51
C THR A 411 14.03 12.75 -7.58
N ARG A 412 12.82 13.26 -7.75
CA ARG A 412 11.89 12.91 -8.83
C ARG A 412 11.28 14.18 -9.38
N ASN A 413 11.14 14.25 -10.69
CA ASN A 413 10.32 15.30 -11.29
C ASN A 413 8.85 14.87 -11.22
N PHE A 414 8.00 15.68 -10.61
CA PHE A 414 6.58 15.38 -10.46
C PHE A 414 5.87 15.22 -11.81
N ASP A 415 6.25 15.97 -12.84
CA ASP A 415 5.68 15.83 -14.18
C ASP A 415 5.98 14.46 -14.78
N ASP A 416 7.19 13.90 -14.60
CA ASP A 416 7.54 12.55 -15.04
C ASP A 416 6.73 11.49 -14.29
N VAL A 417 6.54 11.69 -12.97
CA VAL A 417 5.71 10.81 -12.15
C VAL A 417 4.27 10.79 -12.67
N ILE A 418 3.70 11.96 -12.97
CA ILE A 418 2.35 12.08 -13.52
C ILE A 418 2.26 11.54 -14.96
N ASP A 419 3.29 11.70 -15.78
CA ASP A 419 3.30 11.16 -17.14
C ASP A 419 3.32 9.63 -17.16
N GLU A 420 4.05 8.97 -16.22
CA GLU A 420 3.96 7.52 -16.07
C GLU A 420 2.55 7.08 -15.66
N VAL A 421 1.89 7.80 -14.74
CA VAL A 421 0.49 7.52 -14.38
C VAL A 421 -0.42 7.63 -15.62
N ARG A 422 -0.32 8.71 -16.39
CA ARG A 422 -1.10 8.89 -17.63
C ARG A 422 -0.86 7.76 -18.62
N GLY A 423 0.41 7.42 -18.86
CA GLY A 423 0.79 6.30 -19.75
C GLY A 423 0.19 4.96 -19.30
N PHE A 424 0.13 4.70 -17.99
CA PHE A 424 -0.52 3.52 -17.45
C PHE A 424 -2.02 3.47 -17.81
N PHE A 425 -2.74 4.56 -17.61
CA PHE A 425 -4.16 4.63 -17.98
C PHE A 425 -4.37 4.52 -19.49
N GLU A 426 -3.57 5.20 -20.29
CA GLU A 426 -3.62 5.15 -21.76
C GLU A 426 -3.46 3.72 -22.28
N VAL A 427 -2.47 2.98 -21.77
CA VAL A 427 -2.22 1.58 -22.18
C VAL A 427 -3.41 0.70 -21.83
N HIS A 428 -3.93 0.77 -20.59
CA HIS A 428 -5.04 -0.06 -20.17
C HIS A 428 -6.34 0.28 -20.92
N HIS A 429 -6.60 1.56 -21.20
CA HIS A 429 -7.74 1.97 -22.01
C HIS A 429 -7.63 1.47 -23.46
N ALA A 430 -6.45 1.58 -24.07
CA ALA A 430 -6.21 1.10 -25.43
C ALA A 430 -6.38 -0.41 -25.59
N LEU A 431 -6.04 -1.19 -24.55
CA LEU A 431 -6.14 -2.64 -24.52
C LEU A 431 -7.48 -3.16 -23.94
N GLY A 432 -8.38 -2.28 -23.51
CA GLY A 432 -9.64 -2.67 -22.89
C GLY A 432 -9.49 -3.40 -21.56
N THR A 433 -8.40 -3.15 -20.83
CA THR A 433 -8.09 -3.76 -19.52
C THR A 433 -8.30 -2.75 -18.39
N VAL A 434 -8.16 -3.17 -17.13
CA VAL A 434 -8.49 -2.36 -15.96
C VAL A 434 -7.23 -1.75 -15.32
N PRO A 435 -7.05 -0.40 -15.30
CA PRO A 435 -6.06 0.26 -14.47
C PRO A 435 -6.56 0.25 -13.01
N GLY A 436 -6.16 -0.75 -12.22
CA GLY A 436 -6.81 -1.08 -10.97
C GLY A 436 -6.24 -0.40 -9.73
N GLY A 437 -5.10 0.30 -9.82
CA GLY A 437 -4.55 0.96 -8.63
C GLY A 437 -3.30 1.81 -8.84
N LEU A 438 -2.93 2.48 -7.73
CA LEU A 438 -1.79 3.38 -7.60
C LEU A 438 -0.95 2.97 -6.38
N HIS A 439 0.37 2.87 -6.54
CA HIS A 439 1.35 2.59 -5.49
C HIS A 439 2.37 3.72 -5.44
N VAL A 440 2.39 4.52 -4.36
CA VAL A 440 3.20 5.75 -4.29
C VAL A 440 4.00 5.85 -2.99
N GLU A 441 5.19 6.43 -3.10
CA GLU A 441 5.98 6.88 -1.94
C GLU A 441 5.60 8.31 -1.60
N MET A 442 5.00 8.49 -0.43
CA MET A 442 4.47 9.77 0.02
C MET A 442 4.54 9.93 1.53
N THR A 443 4.54 11.16 1.98
CA THR A 443 4.43 11.53 3.40
C THR A 443 3.28 12.52 3.61
N GLY A 444 2.87 12.68 4.87
CA GLY A 444 1.95 13.74 5.27
C GLY A 444 2.64 15.06 5.63
N ASP A 445 3.96 15.07 5.59
CA ASP A 445 4.78 16.21 5.96
C ASP A 445 4.99 17.15 4.76
N ASP A 446 5.33 18.40 5.02
CA ASP A 446 5.69 19.40 4.01
C ASP A 446 7.18 19.29 3.64
N VAL A 447 7.55 18.16 3.04
CA VAL A 447 8.92 17.93 2.56
C VAL A 447 9.12 18.47 1.15
N ALA A 448 10.38 18.71 0.80
CA ALA A 448 10.83 19.11 -0.52
C ALA A 448 11.78 18.06 -1.12
N GLU A 449 11.25 16.87 -1.43
CA GLU A 449 12.03 15.72 -1.94
C GLU A 449 11.81 15.47 -3.44
N CYS A 450 10.62 15.80 -3.96
CA CYS A 450 10.29 15.76 -5.38
C CYS A 450 10.12 17.18 -5.91
N LEU A 451 10.68 17.44 -7.10
CA LEU A 451 10.64 18.75 -7.77
C LEU A 451 9.34 18.92 -8.56
N GLY A 452 8.82 20.17 -8.63
CA GLY A 452 7.63 20.49 -9.41
C GLY A 452 6.31 20.25 -8.67
N GLY A 453 5.21 20.30 -9.41
CA GLY A 453 3.85 20.33 -8.88
C GLY A 453 3.27 21.75 -8.89
N ALA A 454 2.02 21.90 -8.44
CA ALA A 454 1.30 23.18 -8.44
C ALA A 454 1.91 24.24 -7.49
N ASP A 455 2.64 23.79 -6.46
CA ASP A 455 3.49 24.61 -5.61
C ASP A 455 4.95 24.18 -5.86
N PRO A 456 5.66 24.84 -6.78
CA PRO A 456 6.91 24.32 -7.29
C PRO A 456 7.97 24.36 -6.18
N VAL A 457 8.38 23.17 -5.75
CA VAL A 457 9.58 23.01 -4.94
C VAL A 457 10.77 23.35 -5.83
N ASP A 458 11.42 24.47 -5.55
CA ASP A 458 12.65 24.85 -6.24
C ASP A 458 13.89 24.17 -5.64
N GLN A 459 15.04 24.34 -6.30
CA GLN A 459 16.29 23.71 -5.85
C GLN A 459 16.83 24.29 -4.53
N GLU A 460 16.43 25.52 -4.12
CA GLU A 460 16.86 26.13 -2.86
C GLU A 460 16.05 25.58 -1.70
N ALA A 461 14.72 25.49 -1.82
CA ALA A 461 13.83 24.87 -0.84
C ALA A 461 14.09 23.37 -0.62
N PHE A 462 14.67 22.70 -1.63
CA PHE A 462 14.99 21.29 -1.62
C PHE A 462 15.96 20.88 -0.48
N LEU A 463 16.95 21.69 -0.17
CA LEU A 463 17.96 21.37 0.86
C LEU A 463 17.42 21.51 2.29
N ASP A 464 16.52 22.44 2.52
CA ASP A 464 16.05 22.79 3.87
C ASP A 464 14.97 21.81 4.39
N ARG A 465 14.27 21.10 3.49
CA ARG A 465 13.13 20.23 3.83
C ARG A 465 13.26 18.79 3.28
N TYR A 466 14.49 18.34 2.99
CA TYR A 466 14.73 16.97 2.56
C TYR A 466 14.93 16.06 3.77
N GLU A 467 13.96 15.17 4.07
CA GLU A 467 13.97 14.31 5.25
C GLU A 467 14.19 12.82 4.93
N SER A 468 14.03 12.40 3.66
CA SER A 468 14.11 10.97 3.32
C SER A 468 15.51 10.41 3.51
N VAL A 469 15.59 9.30 4.25
CA VAL A 469 16.83 8.52 4.42
C VAL A 469 17.11 7.56 3.26
N CYS A 470 16.19 7.44 2.30
CA CYS A 470 16.28 6.51 1.17
C CYS A 470 15.94 7.17 -0.17
N ASP A 471 14.71 6.99 -0.65
CA ASP A 471 14.25 7.56 -1.92
C ASP A 471 13.25 8.70 -1.66
N PRO A 472 13.18 9.71 -2.54
CA PRO A 472 12.35 10.89 -2.37
C PRO A 472 10.85 10.56 -2.36
N ARG A 473 10.07 11.26 -1.55
CA ARG A 473 8.63 11.07 -1.39
C ARG A 473 7.86 12.29 -1.90
N LEU A 474 6.64 12.08 -2.36
CA LEU A 474 5.70 13.16 -2.57
C LEU A 474 5.32 13.77 -1.21
N ASN A 475 5.25 15.08 -1.14
CA ASN A 475 4.66 15.77 0.00
C ASN A 475 3.12 15.67 -0.04
N HIS A 476 2.48 16.20 1.01
CA HIS A 476 1.03 16.19 1.11
C HIS A 476 0.32 16.84 -0.11
N MET A 477 0.80 17.99 -0.58
CA MET A 477 0.17 18.72 -1.68
C MET A 477 0.31 18.01 -3.02
N GLN A 478 1.52 17.51 -3.35
CA GLN A 478 1.76 16.71 -4.55
C GLN A 478 0.91 15.43 -4.54
N SER A 479 0.72 14.82 -3.36
CA SER A 479 -0.13 13.65 -3.19
C SER A 479 -1.60 13.93 -3.52
N LEU A 480 -2.15 15.06 -3.05
CA LEU A 480 -3.52 15.49 -3.38
C LEU A 480 -3.66 15.85 -4.86
N GLU A 481 -2.69 16.57 -5.43
CA GLU A 481 -2.69 16.91 -6.86
C GLU A 481 -2.73 15.63 -7.72
N MET A 482 -1.89 14.65 -7.41
CA MET A 482 -1.92 13.34 -8.06
C MET A 482 -3.30 12.67 -7.94
N ALA A 483 -3.93 12.70 -6.76
CA ALA A 483 -5.25 12.12 -6.58
C ALA A 483 -6.31 12.78 -7.48
N PHE A 484 -6.28 14.10 -7.66
CA PHE A 484 -7.18 14.80 -8.59
C PHE A 484 -6.95 14.43 -10.05
N LEU A 485 -5.68 14.25 -10.46
CA LEU A 485 -5.34 13.85 -11.82
C LEU A 485 -5.79 12.40 -12.11
N VAL A 486 -5.58 11.49 -11.16
CA VAL A 486 -6.04 10.10 -11.27
C VAL A 486 -7.57 10.02 -11.26
N ALA A 487 -8.25 10.80 -10.43
CA ALA A 487 -9.71 10.87 -10.41
C ALA A 487 -10.28 11.32 -11.78
N GLY A 488 -9.62 12.30 -12.42
CA GLY A 488 -9.97 12.73 -13.79
C GLY A 488 -9.80 11.60 -14.81
N ALA A 489 -8.69 10.86 -14.75
CA ALA A 489 -8.44 9.72 -15.64
C ALA A 489 -9.45 8.57 -15.45
N LEU A 490 -9.87 8.31 -14.21
CA LEU A 490 -10.88 7.31 -13.89
C LEU A 490 -12.29 7.71 -14.36
N SER A 491 -12.62 9.02 -14.36
CA SER A 491 -13.93 9.54 -14.78
C SER A 491 -14.12 9.58 -16.30
N SER A 492 -13.04 9.43 -17.06
CA SER A 492 -13.02 9.52 -18.54
C SER A 492 -13.33 8.19 -19.22
N ARG A 493 -13.81 7.19 -18.45
CA ARG A 493 -14.20 5.85 -18.94
C ARG A 493 -15.55 5.84 -19.63
#